data_9865e9ed68967a94d301a5257bad1ac5
#
_entry.id   9865e9ed68967a94d301a5257bad1ac5
#
_cell.length_a   1.000
_cell.length_b   1.000
_cell.length_c   1.000
_cell.angle_alpha   90.00
_cell.angle_beta   90.00
_cell.angle_gamma   90.00
#
_symmetry.space_group_name_H-M   'P 1'
#
loop_
_entity.id
_entity.type
_entity.pdbx_description
1 polymer ?
#
loop_
_entity_poly.entity_id
_entity_poly.type
_entity_poly.pdbx_seq_one_letter_code
_entity_poly.pdbx_strand_id
1 'polypeptide(L)'
;MELLRPESAEAAAAALGNGSVALAGGTELVPLLRDGIVRAEKLVELRDVVPREVEGARIGAGATLAELEVDPTIPQALREACALAASPQLRSMSTLGGNLLQATRCWYWRLKFPCYLNGGDVCHAKAGQHREHAIFGNERCASAHPSDPAAALLALGARLRTTTRELPLAELYRLPTDDDRNVTGLEPGELILEVEVPQPQASVYLKAMERRKWSFAIVGVAAARFEDGIRLGLAGVAPIPWALSSLDALEQATPLPGTAYKVQVARALIRRAVEAVGAPART
;
A
#
# COMPACT_ATOMS: atom_id res chain seq x y z
N MET A 1 -3.20 28.58 -2.29
CA MET A 1 -3.73 27.23 -1.99
C MET A 1 -4.80 27.39 -0.92
N GLU A 2 -6.01 26.98 -1.21
CA GLU A 2 -7.20 27.08 -0.34
C GLU A 2 -7.39 25.75 0.41
N LEU A 3 -7.86 25.81 1.66
CA LEU A 3 -8.26 24.61 2.45
C LEU A 3 -9.78 24.56 2.55
N LEU A 4 -10.38 23.53 1.96
CA LEU A 4 -11.80 23.26 2.03
C LEU A 4 -12.06 22.27 3.18
N ARG A 5 -13.09 22.54 3.98
CA ARG A 5 -13.56 21.69 5.08
C ARG A 5 -14.99 21.26 4.81
N PRO A 6 -15.19 20.14 4.09
CA PRO A 6 -16.52 19.62 3.79
C PRO A 6 -17.19 19.12 5.07
N GLU A 7 -18.53 19.08 5.07
CA GLU A 7 -19.35 18.61 6.19
C GLU A 7 -19.70 17.11 6.08
N SER A 8 -19.42 16.47 4.94
CA SER A 8 -19.65 15.04 4.72
C SER A 8 -18.66 14.45 3.72
N ALA A 9 -18.58 13.11 3.67
CA ALA A 9 -17.75 12.39 2.70
C ALA A 9 -18.23 12.65 1.25
N GLU A 10 -19.54 12.78 1.02
CA GLU A 10 -20.12 13.09 -0.28
C GLU A 10 -19.75 14.51 -0.72
N ALA A 11 -19.81 15.48 0.20
CA ALA A 11 -19.37 16.85 -0.07
C ALA A 11 -17.86 16.91 -0.34
N ALA A 12 -17.06 16.11 0.37
CA ALA A 12 -15.64 15.98 0.12
C ALA A 12 -15.37 15.39 -1.27
N ALA A 13 -16.06 14.30 -1.63
CA ALA A 13 -15.97 13.65 -2.93
C ALA A 13 -16.32 14.63 -4.07
N ALA A 14 -17.41 15.38 -3.92
CA ALA A 14 -17.84 16.40 -4.89
C ALA A 14 -16.87 17.57 -5.04
N ALA A 15 -16.08 17.88 -3.99
CA ALA A 15 -15.08 18.93 -4.01
C ALA A 15 -13.74 18.49 -4.64
N LEU A 16 -13.54 17.19 -4.90
CA LEU A 16 -12.34 16.67 -5.54
C LEU A 16 -12.40 16.83 -7.07
N GLY A 17 -11.26 17.00 -7.69
CA GLY A 17 -11.12 17.29 -9.12
C GLY A 17 -10.79 18.76 -9.36
N ASN A 18 -10.56 19.17 -10.63
CA ASN A 18 -10.30 20.55 -11.03
C ASN A 18 -9.22 21.26 -10.18
N GLY A 19 -8.06 20.60 -9.97
CA GLY A 19 -6.95 21.17 -9.21
C GLY A 19 -7.08 21.03 -7.68
N SER A 20 -8.09 20.30 -7.18
CA SER A 20 -8.21 19.96 -5.76
C SER A 20 -7.71 18.54 -5.47
N VAL A 21 -7.11 18.34 -4.28
CA VAL A 21 -6.60 17.06 -3.82
C VAL A 21 -7.03 16.77 -2.39
N ALA A 22 -7.23 15.49 -2.09
CA ALA A 22 -7.62 15.01 -0.77
C ALA A 22 -6.48 15.13 0.24
N LEU A 23 -6.74 15.70 1.40
CA LEU A 23 -5.83 15.81 2.53
C LEU A 23 -6.35 15.01 3.72
N ALA A 24 -5.77 13.83 3.97
CA ALA A 24 -5.96 13.09 5.21
C ALA A 24 -4.85 13.43 6.22
N GLY A 25 -4.02 12.50 6.65
CA GLY A 25 -2.92 12.75 7.58
C GLY A 25 -1.74 13.57 7.03
N GLY A 26 -1.70 13.87 5.74
CA GLY A 26 -0.70 14.74 5.10
C GLY A 26 0.70 14.14 4.97
N THR A 27 0.99 12.99 5.56
CA THR A 27 2.33 12.38 5.61
C THR A 27 2.92 12.02 4.26
N GLU A 28 2.08 11.86 3.25
CA GLU A 28 2.48 11.68 1.84
C GLU A 28 2.28 12.94 1.02
N LEU A 29 1.10 13.55 1.10
CA LEU A 29 0.74 14.68 0.24
C LEU A 29 1.60 15.92 0.50
N VAL A 30 1.86 16.26 1.77
CA VAL A 30 2.63 17.48 2.10
C VAL A 30 4.06 17.43 1.54
N PRO A 31 4.83 16.34 1.67
CA PRO A 31 6.11 16.20 0.96
C PRO A 31 6.00 16.32 -0.56
N LEU A 32 4.98 15.73 -1.19
CA LEU A 32 4.78 15.80 -2.64
C LEU A 32 4.49 17.23 -3.13
N LEU A 33 3.70 17.99 -2.36
CA LEU A 33 3.45 19.41 -2.62
C LEU A 33 4.71 20.27 -2.46
N ARG A 34 5.43 20.08 -1.33
CA ARG A 34 6.67 20.80 -1.05
C ARG A 34 7.72 20.58 -2.14
N ASP A 35 7.85 19.35 -2.60
CA ASP A 35 8.83 18.98 -3.62
C ASP A 35 8.33 19.28 -5.05
N GLY A 36 7.10 19.84 -5.17
CA GLY A 36 6.49 20.23 -6.45
C GLY A 36 6.22 19.06 -7.41
N ILE A 37 6.03 17.85 -6.85
CA ILE A 37 5.65 16.64 -7.60
C ILE A 37 4.14 16.68 -7.87
N VAL A 38 3.36 17.04 -6.85
CA VAL A 38 1.93 17.31 -6.96
C VAL A 38 1.72 18.81 -6.91
N ARG A 39 0.80 19.31 -7.73
CA ARG A 39 0.32 20.69 -7.69
C ARG A 39 -1.16 20.67 -7.34
N ALA A 40 -1.56 21.53 -6.41
CA ALA A 40 -2.95 21.68 -6.02
C ALA A 40 -3.28 23.16 -5.81
N GLU A 41 -4.44 23.59 -6.26
CA GLU A 41 -5.01 24.89 -5.95
C GLU A 41 -5.78 24.84 -4.63
N LYS A 42 -6.43 23.69 -4.36
CA LYS A 42 -7.25 23.45 -3.18
C LYS A 42 -6.90 22.12 -2.51
N LEU A 43 -6.98 22.10 -1.20
CA LEU A 43 -6.90 20.90 -0.36
C LEU A 43 -8.27 20.61 0.22
N VAL A 44 -8.76 19.40 0.07
CA VAL A 44 -10.03 18.92 0.66
C VAL A 44 -9.69 18.14 1.92
N GLU A 45 -9.94 18.71 3.10
CA GLU A 45 -9.66 18.07 4.39
C GLU A 45 -10.62 16.91 4.64
N LEU A 46 -10.07 15.73 4.93
CA LEU A 46 -10.85 14.50 5.12
C LEU A 46 -11.01 14.09 6.59
N ARG A 47 -10.34 14.77 7.52
CA ARG A 47 -10.19 14.35 8.92
C ARG A 47 -11.51 14.04 9.62
N ASP A 48 -12.51 14.89 9.42
CA ASP A 48 -13.77 14.84 10.15
C ASP A 48 -14.91 14.20 9.34
N VAL A 49 -14.64 13.78 8.10
CA VAL A 49 -15.66 13.25 7.19
C VAL A 49 -15.42 11.81 6.73
N VAL A 50 -14.21 11.28 6.93
CA VAL A 50 -13.90 9.87 6.67
C VAL A 50 -13.91 9.11 7.99
N PRO A 51 -14.65 7.99 8.11
CA PRO A 51 -14.72 7.18 9.31
C PRO A 51 -13.34 6.77 9.86
N ARG A 52 -13.20 6.72 11.19
CA ARG A 52 -11.95 6.31 11.87
C ARG A 52 -12.15 5.11 12.78
N GLU A 53 -13.38 4.79 13.08
CA GLU A 53 -13.75 3.76 14.05
C GLU A 53 -13.35 2.37 13.51
N VAL A 54 -13.03 1.46 14.44
CA VAL A 54 -12.83 0.04 14.17
C VAL A 54 -14.00 -0.71 14.81
N GLU A 55 -14.84 -1.32 13.98
CA GLU A 55 -16.05 -2.03 14.41
C GLU A 55 -16.05 -3.46 13.85
N GLY A 56 -15.59 -4.42 14.65
CA GLY A 56 -15.49 -5.81 14.23
C GLY A 56 -14.54 -5.99 13.04
N ALA A 57 -15.09 -6.41 11.90
CA ALA A 57 -14.31 -6.59 10.66
C ALA A 57 -14.10 -5.28 9.88
N ARG A 58 -14.78 -4.19 10.24
CA ARG A 58 -14.73 -2.91 9.50
C ARG A 58 -13.78 -1.93 10.16
N ILE A 59 -12.90 -1.34 9.36
CA ILE A 59 -11.91 -0.34 9.76
C ILE A 59 -12.15 0.92 8.95
N GLY A 60 -12.43 2.03 9.60
CA GLY A 60 -12.54 3.33 8.95
C GLY A 60 -11.23 3.73 8.26
N ALA A 61 -11.29 4.22 7.03
CA ALA A 61 -10.10 4.60 6.26
C ALA A 61 -9.32 5.77 6.89
N GLY A 62 -9.95 6.54 7.78
CA GLY A 62 -9.34 7.59 8.60
C GLY A 62 -8.60 7.10 9.83
N ALA A 63 -8.73 5.81 10.23
CA ALA A 63 -7.96 5.23 11.32
C ALA A 63 -6.47 5.38 11.07
N THR A 64 -5.70 5.78 12.09
CA THR A 64 -4.26 5.95 11.97
C THR A 64 -3.53 4.61 12.11
N LEU A 65 -2.36 4.51 11.51
CA LEU A 65 -1.54 3.29 11.65
C LEU A 65 -1.13 3.06 13.12
N ALA A 66 -1.03 4.13 13.94
CA ALA A 66 -0.72 4.02 15.35
C ALA A 66 -1.90 3.43 16.16
N GLU A 67 -3.13 3.75 15.82
CA GLU A 67 -4.33 3.13 16.41
C GLU A 67 -4.38 1.65 16.03
N LEU A 68 -4.16 1.33 14.77
CA LEU A 68 -4.24 -0.04 14.25
C LEU A 68 -3.11 -0.95 14.76
N GLU A 69 -1.89 -0.45 14.99
CA GLU A 69 -0.78 -1.30 15.44
C GLU A 69 -1.00 -1.92 16.82
N VAL A 70 -1.86 -1.32 17.64
CA VAL A 70 -2.14 -1.75 19.02
C VAL A 70 -3.54 -2.34 19.21
N ASP A 71 -4.40 -2.31 18.19
CA ASP A 71 -5.77 -2.80 18.30
C ASP A 71 -5.81 -4.34 18.27
N PRO A 72 -6.19 -5.03 19.35
CA PRO A 72 -6.20 -6.48 19.40
C PRO A 72 -7.35 -7.11 18.60
N THR A 73 -8.33 -6.34 18.15
CA THR A 73 -9.52 -6.85 17.42
C THR A 73 -9.25 -7.10 15.94
N ILE A 74 -8.20 -6.50 15.39
CA ILE A 74 -7.83 -6.71 13.98
C ILE A 74 -6.77 -7.81 13.82
N PRO A 75 -6.64 -8.44 12.63
CA PRO A 75 -5.70 -9.52 12.39
C PRO A 75 -4.25 -9.14 12.67
N GLN A 76 -3.48 -10.09 13.22
CA GLN A 76 -2.09 -9.88 13.62
C GLN A 76 -1.21 -9.35 12.46
N ALA A 77 -1.36 -9.90 11.25
CA ALA A 77 -0.59 -9.44 10.10
C ALA A 77 -0.79 -7.93 9.81
N LEU A 78 -2.00 -7.42 9.97
CA LEU A 78 -2.28 -5.99 9.76
C LEU A 78 -1.66 -5.14 10.88
N ARG A 79 -1.77 -5.56 12.13
CA ARG A 79 -1.10 -4.88 13.27
C ARG A 79 0.41 -4.79 13.08
N GLU A 80 1.04 -5.91 12.73
CA GLU A 80 2.49 -5.98 12.50
C GLU A 80 2.92 -5.12 11.31
N ALA A 81 2.13 -5.12 10.21
CA ALA A 81 2.38 -4.28 9.05
C ALA A 81 2.29 -2.79 9.40
N CYS A 82 1.29 -2.38 10.20
CA CYS A 82 1.17 -1.02 10.72
C CYS A 82 2.35 -0.65 11.62
N ALA A 83 2.74 -1.52 12.56
CA ALA A 83 3.84 -1.30 13.50
C ALA A 83 5.20 -1.15 12.81
N LEU A 84 5.40 -1.85 11.69
CA LEU A 84 6.63 -1.81 10.90
C LEU A 84 6.64 -0.72 9.81
N ALA A 85 5.51 -0.05 9.59
CA ALA A 85 5.42 1.08 8.67
C ALA A 85 5.94 2.36 9.33
N ALA A 86 6.78 3.12 8.63
CA ALA A 86 7.25 4.44 9.01
C ALA A 86 7.76 4.59 10.47
N SER A 87 7.94 5.81 10.96
CA SER A 87 8.26 6.11 12.37
C SER A 87 6.98 6.24 13.21
N PRO A 88 7.05 6.12 14.57
CA PRO A 88 5.88 6.32 15.43
C PRO A 88 5.18 7.66 15.19
N GLN A 89 5.94 8.74 14.99
CA GLN A 89 5.40 10.08 14.73
C GLN A 89 4.64 10.14 13.40
N LEU A 90 5.13 9.45 12.38
CA LEU A 90 4.42 9.36 11.10
C LEU A 90 3.17 8.47 11.22
N ARG A 91 3.24 7.36 11.95
CA ARG A 91 2.08 6.47 12.15
C ARG A 91 0.93 7.14 12.88
N SER A 92 1.20 8.05 13.84
CA SER A 92 0.16 8.81 14.54
C SER A 92 -0.61 9.78 13.65
N MET A 93 -0.10 10.07 12.45
CA MET A 93 -0.74 10.95 11.46
C MET A 93 -1.19 10.22 10.20
N SER A 94 -0.49 9.15 9.82
CA SER A 94 -0.80 8.38 8.62
C SER A 94 -2.09 7.60 8.79
N THR A 95 -3.07 7.86 7.95
CA THR A 95 -4.33 7.12 7.91
C THR A 95 -4.21 5.85 7.07
N LEU A 96 -5.05 4.85 7.33
CA LEU A 96 -5.09 3.61 6.56
C LEU A 96 -5.36 3.90 5.08
N GLY A 97 -6.43 4.65 4.76
CA GLY A 97 -6.76 5.01 3.37
C GLY A 97 -5.64 5.77 2.68
N GLY A 98 -5.02 6.76 3.37
CA GLY A 98 -3.88 7.49 2.82
C GLY A 98 -2.65 6.60 2.61
N ASN A 99 -2.43 5.60 3.47
CA ASN A 99 -1.34 4.63 3.31
C ASN A 99 -1.55 3.69 2.11
N LEU A 100 -2.80 3.26 1.86
CA LEU A 100 -3.13 2.44 0.68
C LEU A 100 -2.87 3.20 -0.63
N LEU A 101 -3.11 4.51 -0.64
CA LEU A 101 -2.99 5.38 -1.83
C LEU A 101 -1.63 6.08 -1.94
N GLN A 102 -0.66 5.74 -1.10
CA GLN A 102 0.64 6.40 -1.14
C GLN A 102 1.39 6.13 -2.46
N ALA A 103 2.07 7.15 -2.96
CA ALA A 103 2.84 7.08 -4.18
C ALA A 103 4.14 6.26 -4.01
N THR A 104 4.69 5.78 -5.11
CA THR A 104 5.97 5.07 -5.14
C THR A 104 7.11 5.88 -4.49
N ARG A 105 8.11 5.17 -3.96
CA ARG A 105 9.35 5.77 -3.43
C ARG A 105 10.47 5.80 -4.47
N CYS A 106 10.20 5.44 -5.72
CA CYS A 106 11.17 5.51 -6.79
C CYS A 106 11.78 6.91 -6.90
N TRP A 107 13.09 7.01 -6.73
CA TRP A 107 13.78 8.31 -6.77
C TRP A 107 13.73 8.96 -8.16
N TYR A 108 13.71 8.22 -9.25
CA TYR A 108 13.54 8.78 -10.59
C TYR A 108 12.22 9.55 -10.70
N TRP A 109 11.13 8.95 -10.21
CA TRP A 109 9.83 9.62 -10.17
C TRP A 109 9.84 10.84 -9.25
N ARG A 110 10.40 10.69 -8.03
CA ARG A 110 10.41 11.79 -7.04
C ARG A 110 11.36 12.93 -7.40
N LEU A 111 12.40 12.67 -8.14
CA LEU A 111 13.30 13.69 -8.70
C LEU A 111 12.81 14.25 -10.05
N LYS A 112 11.58 13.92 -10.44
CA LYS A 112 10.91 14.44 -11.66
C LYS A 112 11.65 14.11 -12.96
N PHE A 113 12.36 12.98 -13.03
CA PHE A 113 12.85 12.50 -14.32
C PHE A 113 11.65 12.26 -15.25
N PRO A 114 11.79 12.50 -16.56
CA PRO A 114 10.76 12.20 -17.55
C PRO A 114 10.64 10.68 -17.73
N CYS A 115 10.30 9.99 -16.61
CA CYS A 115 10.12 8.56 -16.59
C CYS A 115 8.69 8.19 -16.98
N TYR A 116 8.42 6.90 -17.17
CA TYR A 116 7.12 6.38 -17.58
C TYR A 116 5.95 6.91 -16.73
N LEU A 117 6.07 6.92 -15.39
CA LEU A 117 5.02 7.47 -14.51
C LEU A 117 4.94 9.00 -14.52
N ASN A 118 5.96 9.71 -15.02
CA ASN A 118 5.98 11.17 -15.18
C ASN A 118 5.70 11.61 -16.64
N GLY A 119 5.04 10.75 -17.44
CA GLY A 119 4.63 11.08 -18.79
C GLY A 119 5.69 10.82 -19.86
N GLY A 120 6.88 10.34 -19.52
CA GLY A 120 7.89 9.91 -20.48
C GLY A 120 7.66 8.48 -21.01
N ASP A 121 8.54 8.00 -21.88
CA ASP A 121 8.38 6.71 -22.58
C ASP A 121 9.24 5.59 -21.98
N VAL A 122 10.15 5.91 -21.06
CA VAL A 122 11.12 4.96 -20.51
C VAL A 122 11.07 4.89 -19.00
N CYS A 123 11.42 3.74 -18.44
CA CYS A 123 11.71 3.57 -17.02
C CYS A 123 13.22 3.69 -16.80
N HIS A 124 13.70 4.81 -16.31
CA HIS A 124 15.14 5.06 -16.08
C HIS A 124 15.77 4.08 -15.09
N ALA A 125 14.99 3.49 -14.19
CA ALA A 125 15.48 2.48 -13.26
C ALA A 125 16.02 1.24 -13.98
N LYS A 126 15.47 0.85 -15.15
CA LYS A 126 15.89 -0.36 -15.87
C LYS A 126 17.34 -0.29 -16.34
N ALA A 127 17.79 0.87 -16.80
CA ALA A 127 19.15 1.10 -17.26
C ALA A 127 20.06 1.72 -16.18
N GLY A 128 19.48 2.24 -15.11
CA GLY A 128 20.19 2.95 -14.05
C GLY A 128 20.26 2.16 -12.73
N GLN A 129 20.27 2.87 -11.61
CA GLN A 129 20.27 2.25 -10.29
C GLN A 129 18.88 1.72 -9.94
N HIS A 130 18.77 0.44 -9.59
CA HIS A 130 17.48 -0.22 -9.38
C HIS A 130 17.46 -1.24 -8.23
N ARG A 131 18.43 -1.19 -7.32
CA ARG A 131 18.55 -2.17 -6.22
C ARG A 131 17.28 -2.36 -5.39
N GLU A 132 16.48 -1.30 -5.20
CA GLU A 132 15.26 -1.33 -4.39
C GLU A 132 13.97 -1.52 -5.21
N HIS A 133 14.11 -1.68 -6.53
CA HIS A 133 12.98 -1.72 -7.46
C HIS A 133 12.31 -3.10 -7.52
N ALA A 134 11.26 -3.20 -8.33
CA ALA A 134 10.39 -4.35 -8.44
C ALA A 134 11.05 -5.58 -9.07
N ILE A 135 10.50 -6.75 -8.72
CA ILE A 135 10.83 -8.06 -9.32
C ILE A 135 9.62 -8.71 -9.99
N PHE A 136 8.42 -8.10 -9.87
CA PHE A 136 7.19 -8.51 -10.55
C PHE A 136 6.54 -7.29 -11.21
N GLY A 137 5.78 -7.53 -12.29
CA GLY A 137 4.97 -6.51 -12.96
C GLY A 137 5.78 -5.28 -13.39
N ASN A 138 7.05 -5.46 -13.74
CA ASN A 138 8.01 -4.38 -13.97
C ASN A 138 8.24 -4.09 -15.46
N GLU A 139 7.36 -4.56 -16.33
CA GLU A 139 7.49 -4.43 -17.79
C GLU A 139 7.48 -2.97 -18.25
N ARG A 140 6.61 -2.15 -17.69
CA ARG A 140 6.51 -0.71 -18.01
C ARG A 140 7.23 0.14 -17.00
N CYS A 141 7.02 -0.13 -15.69
CA CYS A 141 7.58 0.62 -14.59
C CYS A 141 8.15 -0.33 -13.54
N ALA A 142 9.40 -0.17 -13.18
CA ALA A 142 10.06 -1.01 -12.17
C ALA A 142 9.91 -0.46 -10.74
N SER A 143 9.04 0.53 -10.50
CA SER A 143 8.86 1.06 -9.14
C SER A 143 8.31 -0.01 -8.19
N ALA A 144 8.51 0.17 -6.89
CA ALA A 144 7.96 -0.72 -5.88
C ALA A 144 6.93 0.02 -5.03
N HIS A 145 5.77 -0.60 -4.83
CA HIS A 145 4.71 -0.08 -3.94
C HIS A 145 5.17 -0.14 -2.49
N PRO A 146 5.08 0.95 -1.72
CA PRO A 146 5.73 1.04 -0.41
C PRO A 146 4.83 0.66 0.78
N SER A 147 3.55 0.33 0.58
CA SER A 147 2.61 0.06 1.67
C SER A 147 2.74 -1.35 2.24
N ASP A 148 3.17 -1.46 3.49
CA ASP A 148 3.15 -2.70 4.25
C ASP A 148 1.71 -3.13 4.59
N PRO A 149 0.80 -2.24 5.09
CA PRO A 149 -0.61 -2.56 5.31
C PRO A 149 -1.34 -3.07 4.07
N ALA A 150 -1.04 -2.55 2.88
CA ALA A 150 -1.68 -3.02 1.65
C ALA A 150 -1.35 -4.49 1.35
N ALA A 151 -0.10 -4.92 1.58
CA ALA A 151 0.29 -6.32 1.42
C ALA A 151 -0.40 -7.23 2.45
N ALA A 152 -0.53 -6.77 3.70
CA ALA A 152 -1.24 -7.51 4.75
C ALA A 152 -2.73 -7.65 4.41
N LEU A 153 -3.39 -6.57 4.02
CA LEU A 153 -4.79 -6.55 3.64
C LEU A 153 -5.07 -7.41 2.40
N LEU A 154 -4.13 -7.45 1.45
CA LEU A 154 -4.23 -8.30 0.27
C LEU A 154 -4.23 -9.80 0.65
N ALA A 155 -3.32 -10.23 1.53
CA ALA A 155 -3.30 -11.60 2.06
C ALA A 155 -4.56 -11.92 2.87
N LEU A 156 -5.11 -10.94 3.59
CA LEU A 156 -6.34 -11.08 4.35
C LEU A 156 -7.60 -11.12 3.46
N GLY A 157 -7.49 -10.83 2.17
CA GLY A 157 -8.64 -10.79 1.26
C GLY A 157 -9.60 -9.64 1.55
N ALA A 158 -9.07 -8.51 1.98
CA ALA A 158 -9.85 -7.34 2.36
C ALA A 158 -10.67 -6.76 1.20
N ARG A 159 -11.79 -6.12 1.53
CA ARG A 159 -12.66 -5.38 0.62
C ARG A 159 -12.67 -3.91 1.02
N LEU A 160 -12.91 -3.05 0.06
CA LEU A 160 -13.05 -1.61 0.28
C LEU A 160 -14.51 -1.20 0.08
N ARG A 161 -14.97 -0.30 0.92
CA ARG A 161 -16.16 0.53 0.67
C ARG A 161 -15.70 1.95 0.37
N THR A 162 -16.12 2.44 -0.78
CA THR A 162 -15.84 3.81 -1.23
C THR A 162 -17.11 4.64 -1.21
N THR A 163 -17.04 5.90 -1.61
CA THR A 163 -18.21 6.77 -1.78
C THR A 163 -19.16 6.30 -2.88
N THR A 164 -18.71 5.43 -3.79
CA THR A 164 -19.48 5.05 -4.99
C THR A 164 -19.70 3.55 -5.13
N ARG A 165 -18.86 2.70 -4.56
CA ARG A 165 -18.89 1.24 -4.77
C ARG A 165 -18.19 0.45 -3.66
N GLU A 166 -18.41 -0.86 -3.70
CA GLU A 166 -17.61 -1.84 -2.95
C GLU A 166 -16.80 -2.68 -3.91
N LEU A 167 -15.53 -2.95 -3.57
CA LEU A 167 -14.63 -3.74 -4.40
C LEU A 167 -13.62 -4.51 -3.56
N PRO A 168 -13.11 -5.67 -4.04
CA PRO A 168 -11.94 -6.30 -3.43
C PRO A 168 -10.75 -5.34 -3.44
N LEU A 169 -9.93 -5.34 -2.37
CA LEU A 169 -8.71 -4.52 -2.32
C LEU A 169 -7.79 -4.76 -3.52
N ALA A 170 -7.72 -6.00 -4.01
CA ALA A 170 -6.91 -6.34 -5.19
C ALA A 170 -7.28 -5.51 -6.44
N GLU A 171 -8.56 -5.14 -6.58
CA GLU A 171 -9.06 -4.35 -7.71
C GLU A 171 -8.81 -2.84 -7.57
N LEU A 172 -8.39 -2.39 -6.37
CA LEU A 172 -7.92 -1.01 -6.20
C LEU A 172 -6.65 -0.75 -7.01
N TYR A 173 -5.84 -1.77 -7.23
CA TYR A 173 -4.52 -1.61 -7.83
C TYR A 173 -4.46 -2.19 -9.24
N ARG A 174 -3.75 -1.50 -10.10
CA ARG A 174 -3.50 -1.93 -11.48
C ARG A 174 -2.07 -1.63 -11.90
N LEU A 175 -1.50 -2.49 -12.70
CA LEU A 175 -0.21 -2.20 -13.32
C LEU A 175 -0.37 -1.08 -14.35
N PRO A 176 0.57 -0.14 -14.43
CA PRO A 176 0.47 0.95 -15.39
C PRO A 176 0.59 0.41 -16.83
N THR A 177 -0.28 0.91 -17.70
CA THR A 177 -0.33 0.61 -19.14
C THR A 177 -0.04 1.87 -19.96
N ASP A 178 0.06 1.75 -21.27
CA ASP A 178 0.26 2.92 -22.13
C ASP A 178 -0.96 3.85 -22.15
N ASP A 179 -2.16 3.28 -21.96
CA ASP A 179 -3.42 4.04 -21.93
C ASP A 179 -3.70 4.64 -20.54
N ASP A 180 -3.26 3.96 -19.47
CA ASP A 180 -3.45 4.42 -18.10
C ASP A 180 -2.21 4.14 -17.24
N ARG A 181 -1.53 5.19 -16.84
CA ARG A 181 -0.28 5.13 -16.06
C ARG A 181 -0.51 5.18 -14.55
N ASN A 182 -1.77 5.27 -14.10
CA ASN A 182 -2.11 5.21 -12.69
C ASN A 182 -1.94 3.79 -12.15
N VAL A 183 -1.47 3.68 -10.91
CA VAL A 183 -1.34 2.40 -10.19
C VAL A 183 -2.53 2.11 -9.28
N THR A 184 -3.49 3.03 -9.21
CA THR A 184 -4.75 2.87 -8.46
C THR A 184 -5.95 3.09 -9.37
N GLY A 185 -7.02 2.35 -9.12
CA GLY A 185 -8.26 2.37 -9.88
C GLY A 185 -9.39 3.16 -9.21
N LEU A 186 -9.07 4.13 -8.34
CA LEU A 186 -10.09 5.08 -7.87
C LEU A 186 -10.52 5.99 -9.00
N GLU A 187 -11.81 6.19 -9.10
CA GLU A 187 -12.38 7.15 -10.03
C GLU A 187 -12.16 8.60 -9.53
N PRO A 188 -12.18 9.60 -10.42
CA PRO A 188 -12.12 11.00 -10.01
C PRO A 188 -13.21 11.33 -8.98
N GLY A 189 -12.84 11.89 -7.83
CA GLY A 189 -13.78 12.19 -6.75
C GLY A 189 -14.14 11.01 -5.84
N GLU A 190 -13.68 9.80 -6.13
CA GLU A 190 -13.94 8.62 -5.29
C GLU A 190 -13.06 8.63 -4.04
N LEU A 191 -13.64 8.38 -2.86
CA LEU A 191 -12.96 8.29 -1.58
C LEU A 191 -13.12 6.90 -0.97
N ILE A 192 -12.04 6.36 -0.38
CA ILE A 192 -12.12 5.16 0.45
C ILE A 192 -12.71 5.58 1.81
N LEU A 193 -13.79 4.93 2.22
CA LEU A 193 -14.45 5.16 3.50
C LEU A 193 -14.07 4.11 4.53
N GLU A 194 -14.09 2.84 4.15
CA GLU A 194 -13.84 1.72 5.06
C GLU A 194 -13.11 0.58 4.36
N VAL A 195 -12.44 -0.22 5.16
CA VAL A 195 -11.80 -1.48 4.78
C VAL A 195 -12.44 -2.59 5.61
N GLU A 196 -13.09 -3.54 4.95
CA GLU A 196 -13.59 -4.76 5.56
C GLU A 196 -12.49 -5.83 5.52
N VAL A 197 -12.18 -6.39 6.69
CA VAL A 197 -11.05 -7.31 6.87
C VAL A 197 -11.54 -8.64 7.43
N PRO A 198 -11.55 -9.73 6.63
CA PRO A 198 -11.88 -11.05 7.12
C PRO A 198 -10.93 -11.52 8.23
N GLN A 199 -11.45 -12.24 9.23
CA GLN A 199 -10.67 -12.80 10.32
C GLN A 199 -10.07 -14.15 9.91
N PRO A 200 -8.74 -14.29 9.83
CA PRO A 200 -8.06 -15.55 9.56
C PRO A 200 -7.93 -16.39 10.83
N GLN A 201 -7.69 -17.70 10.68
CA GLN A 201 -7.30 -18.56 11.79
C GLN A 201 -5.91 -18.21 12.35
N ALA A 202 -5.01 -17.74 11.50
CA ALA A 202 -3.69 -17.24 11.86
C ALA A 202 -3.20 -16.27 10.78
N SER A 203 -2.42 -15.26 11.17
CA SER A 203 -1.78 -14.37 10.20
C SER A 203 -0.48 -13.79 10.76
N VAL A 204 0.45 -13.43 9.88
CA VAL A 204 1.74 -12.82 10.23
C VAL A 204 2.20 -11.87 9.13
N TYR A 205 2.93 -10.84 9.50
CA TYR A 205 3.66 -9.99 8.57
C TYR A 205 5.15 -9.96 8.90
N LEU A 206 5.98 -10.36 7.96
CA LEU A 206 7.44 -10.37 8.07
C LEU A 206 8.04 -9.37 7.08
N LYS A 207 9.06 -8.63 7.52
CA LYS A 207 9.67 -7.56 6.72
C LYS A 207 11.18 -7.61 6.75
N ALA A 208 11.82 -7.70 5.59
CA ALA A 208 13.23 -7.42 5.41
C ALA A 208 13.42 -5.93 5.12
N MET A 209 14.33 -5.30 5.85
CA MET A 209 14.64 -3.87 5.77
C MET A 209 16.15 -3.65 5.70
N GLU A 210 16.58 -2.55 5.10
CA GLU A 210 18.01 -2.19 5.10
C GLU A 210 18.51 -1.72 6.48
N ARG A 211 17.62 -1.10 7.26
CA ARG A 211 17.85 -0.68 8.65
C ARG A 211 16.88 -1.39 9.58
N ARG A 212 17.25 -1.57 10.84
CA ARG A 212 16.40 -2.24 11.84
C ARG A 212 15.03 -1.59 12.06
N LYS A 213 14.89 -0.29 11.81
CA LYS A 213 13.65 0.48 11.98
C LYS A 213 13.53 1.57 10.92
N TRP A 214 12.30 1.97 10.64
CA TRP A 214 11.93 3.15 9.82
C TRP A 214 12.47 3.09 8.39
N SER A 215 12.44 1.92 7.81
CA SER A 215 12.81 1.69 6.42
C SER A 215 11.65 1.07 5.66
N PHE A 216 11.55 1.39 4.37
CA PHE A 216 10.64 0.69 3.49
C PHE A 216 11.05 -0.78 3.37
N ALA A 217 10.09 -1.62 3.01
CA ALA A 217 10.39 -3.02 2.78
C ALA A 217 11.33 -3.18 1.58
N ILE A 218 12.44 -3.88 1.77
CA ILE A 218 13.14 -4.53 0.67
C ILE A 218 12.20 -5.59 0.10
N VAL A 219 11.67 -6.43 0.99
CA VAL A 219 10.58 -7.38 0.76
C VAL A 219 9.77 -7.47 2.05
N GLY A 220 8.47 -7.27 1.98
CA GLY A 220 7.52 -7.61 3.03
C GLY A 220 6.67 -8.79 2.59
N VAL A 221 6.32 -9.68 3.53
CA VAL A 221 5.47 -10.85 3.27
C VAL A 221 4.41 -10.93 4.35
N ALA A 222 3.16 -10.85 3.94
CA ALA A 222 2.02 -11.22 4.75
C ALA A 222 1.59 -12.65 4.39
N ALA A 223 1.29 -13.47 5.39
CA ALA A 223 0.61 -14.73 5.24
C ALA A 223 -0.63 -14.76 6.13
N ALA A 224 -1.75 -15.24 5.59
CA ALA A 224 -2.99 -15.43 6.31
C ALA A 224 -3.58 -16.81 6.00
N ARG A 225 -3.87 -17.58 7.05
CA ARG A 225 -4.47 -18.91 6.94
C ARG A 225 -5.97 -18.84 7.17
N PHE A 226 -6.71 -19.36 6.22
CA PHE A 226 -8.15 -19.59 6.26
C PHE A 226 -8.46 -21.07 6.14
N GLU A 227 -9.73 -21.44 6.17
CA GLU A 227 -10.16 -22.83 5.99
C GLU A 227 -9.80 -23.37 4.60
N ASP A 228 -9.85 -22.51 3.58
CA ASP A 228 -9.55 -22.83 2.19
C ASP A 228 -8.05 -22.81 1.84
N GLY A 229 -7.18 -22.42 2.80
CA GLY A 229 -5.73 -22.40 2.59
C GLY A 229 -5.01 -21.17 3.10
N ILE A 230 -3.77 -21.02 2.66
CA ILE A 230 -2.90 -19.88 3.00
C ILE A 230 -2.85 -18.91 1.83
N ARG A 231 -3.12 -17.64 2.10
CA ARG A 231 -2.99 -16.52 1.15
C ARG A 231 -1.76 -15.71 1.46
N LEU A 232 -1.10 -15.22 0.42
CA LEU A 232 0.14 -14.46 0.51
C LEU A 232 0.01 -13.09 -0.14
N GLY A 233 0.52 -12.06 0.53
CA GLY A 233 0.63 -10.70 -0.01
C GLY A 233 2.03 -10.15 0.20
N LEU A 234 2.60 -9.53 -0.83
CA LEU A 234 3.97 -9.04 -0.82
C LEU A 234 4.04 -7.53 -0.98
N ALA A 235 4.92 -6.88 -0.22
CA ALA A 235 5.27 -5.47 -0.32
C ALA A 235 6.69 -5.30 -0.85
N GLY A 236 6.96 -4.19 -1.54
CA GLY A 236 8.30 -3.83 -2.01
C GLY A 236 8.79 -4.61 -3.24
N VAL A 237 7.93 -5.39 -3.89
CA VAL A 237 8.31 -6.32 -4.98
C VAL A 237 7.70 -6.00 -6.33
N ALA A 238 6.70 -5.15 -6.41
CA ALA A 238 5.99 -4.79 -7.64
C ALA A 238 5.50 -3.33 -7.58
N PRO A 239 5.10 -2.70 -8.69
CA PRO A 239 4.49 -1.36 -8.71
C PRO A 239 3.20 -1.26 -7.89
N ILE A 240 2.59 -2.38 -7.60
CA ILE A 240 1.38 -2.56 -6.78
C ILE A 240 1.67 -3.56 -5.65
N PRO A 241 0.86 -3.63 -4.58
CA PRO A 241 0.89 -4.76 -3.66
C PRO A 241 0.67 -6.04 -4.45
N TRP A 242 1.43 -7.10 -4.16
CA TRP A 242 1.48 -8.28 -5.01
C TRP A 242 0.91 -9.51 -4.29
N ALA A 243 -0.21 -10.05 -4.81
CA ALA A 243 -0.72 -11.35 -4.38
C ALA A 243 0.12 -12.47 -4.99
N LEU A 244 0.49 -13.45 -4.17
CA LEU A 244 1.21 -14.62 -4.63
C LEU A 244 0.35 -15.87 -4.37
N SER A 245 0.07 -16.63 -5.42
CA SER A 245 -0.81 -17.82 -5.33
C SER A 245 -0.14 -19.01 -4.61
N SER A 246 1.18 -19.12 -4.73
CA SER A 246 1.98 -20.19 -4.09
C SER A 246 3.45 -19.78 -4.03
N LEU A 247 4.27 -20.57 -3.31
CA LEU A 247 5.73 -20.37 -3.31
C LEU A 247 6.33 -20.55 -4.72
N ASP A 248 5.78 -21.46 -5.51
CA ASP A 248 6.27 -21.75 -6.86
C ASP A 248 6.00 -20.57 -7.82
N ALA A 249 4.96 -19.76 -7.57
CA ALA A 249 4.69 -18.55 -8.34
C ALA A 249 5.83 -17.51 -8.22
N LEU A 250 6.75 -17.67 -7.25
CA LEU A 250 7.96 -16.84 -7.16
C LEU A 250 8.90 -17.03 -8.37
N GLU A 251 8.83 -18.16 -9.07
CA GLU A 251 9.61 -18.42 -10.30
C GLU A 251 9.18 -17.51 -11.48
N GLN A 252 8.00 -16.89 -11.39
CA GLN A 252 7.52 -15.91 -12.37
C GLN A 252 8.17 -14.53 -12.19
N ALA A 253 9.03 -14.36 -11.18
CA ALA A 253 9.73 -13.09 -10.96
C ALA A 253 10.66 -12.78 -12.15
N THR A 254 10.65 -11.51 -12.58
CA THR A 254 11.49 -10.96 -13.64
C THR A 254 12.43 -9.90 -13.07
N PRO A 255 13.39 -10.27 -12.21
CA PRO A 255 14.25 -9.31 -11.55
C PRO A 255 15.18 -8.62 -12.53
N LEU A 256 15.43 -7.33 -12.31
CA LEU A 256 16.57 -6.63 -12.90
C LEU A 256 17.88 -7.12 -12.24
N PRO A 257 19.04 -6.95 -12.86
CA PRO A 257 20.31 -7.45 -12.31
C PRO A 257 20.55 -7.06 -10.85
N GLY A 258 20.26 -5.81 -10.49
CA GLY A 258 20.44 -5.31 -9.12
C GLY A 258 19.33 -5.70 -8.15
N THR A 259 18.20 -6.27 -8.60
CA THR A 259 17.08 -6.72 -7.74
C THR A 259 17.02 -8.24 -7.57
N ALA A 260 17.88 -9.00 -8.23
CA ALA A 260 17.85 -10.48 -8.22
C ALA A 260 17.93 -11.07 -6.78
N TYR A 261 18.66 -10.42 -5.87
CA TYR A 261 18.75 -10.83 -4.47
C TYR A 261 17.39 -10.84 -3.75
N LYS A 262 16.42 -9.98 -4.17
CA LYS A 262 15.09 -9.93 -3.56
C LYS A 262 14.31 -11.23 -3.72
N VAL A 263 14.56 -11.99 -4.77
CA VAL A 263 13.92 -13.30 -4.99
C VAL A 263 14.30 -14.27 -3.86
N GLN A 264 15.58 -14.29 -3.46
CA GLN A 264 16.03 -15.15 -2.35
C GLN A 264 15.50 -14.65 -1.00
N VAL A 265 15.46 -13.33 -0.79
CA VAL A 265 14.86 -12.73 0.42
C VAL A 265 13.37 -13.08 0.49
N ALA A 266 12.62 -12.92 -0.60
CA ALA A 266 11.20 -13.26 -0.68
C ALA A 266 10.97 -14.75 -0.38
N ARG A 267 11.75 -15.66 -0.99
CA ARG A 267 11.67 -17.10 -0.76
C ARG A 267 11.86 -17.45 0.73
N ALA A 268 12.86 -16.85 1.37
CA ALA A 268 13.13 -17.10 2.79
C ALA A 268 12.00 -16.58 3.70
N LEU A 269 11.49 -15.37 3.43
CA LEU A 269 10.39 -14.79 4.21
C LEU A 269 9.08 -15.54 4.01
N ILE A 270 8.75 -15.96 2.77
CA ILE A 270 7.53 -16.73 2.47
C ILE A 270 7.55 -18.06 3.25
N ARG A 271 8.67 -18.81 3.21
CA ARG A 271 8.79 -20.07 3.97
C ARG A 271 8.55 -19.84 5.46
N ARG A 272 9.18 -18.82 6.05
CA ARG A 272 9.00 -18.47 7.47
C ARG A 272 7.57 -18.03 7.79
N ALA A 273 6.95 -17.24 6.91
CA ALA A 273 5.57 -16.78 7.10
C ALA A 273 4.58 -17.95 7.02
N VAL A 274 4.73 -18.83 6.04
CA VAL A 274 3.91 -20.05 5.88
C VAL A 274 4.08 -20.97 7.09
N GLU A 275 5.32 -21.20 7.55
CA GLU A 275 5.58 -21.98 8.75
C GLU A 275 4.91 -21.38 9.99
N ALA A 276 5.01 -20.05 10.16
CA ALA A 276 4.42 -19.35 11.31
C ALA A 276 2.89 -19.49 11.37
N VAL A 277 2.20 -19.44 10.23
CA VAL A 277 0.73 -19.58 10.19
C VAL A 277 0.28 -21.04 10.08
N GLY A 278 1.15 -21.95 9.62
CA GLY A 278 0.87 -23.39 9.52
C GLY A 278 1.00 -24.14 10.83
N ALA A 279 1.80 -23.65 11.78
CA ALA A 279 1.94 -24.26 13.10
C ALA A 279 0.63 -24.13 13.89
N PRO A 280 0.17 -25.19 14.60
CA PRO A 280 -0.93 -25.06 15.55
C PRO A 280 -0.58 -23.98 16.58
N ALA A 281 -1.59 -23.20 17.01
CA ALA A 281 -1.41 -22.19 18.04
C ALA A 281 -0.71 -22.81 19.26
N ARG A 282 0.42 -22.23 19.68
CA ARG A 282 1.04 -22.64 20.94
C ARG A 282 0.07 -22.20 22.06
N THR A 283 -0.57 -23.18 22.67
CA THR A 283 -1.40 -23.00 23.89
C THR A 283 -0.56 -22.52 25.04
#